data_3e5b7e5fc74ae854b72abb79f204e4de
#
_entry.id   3e5b7e5fc74ae854b72abb79f204e4de
#
_cell.length_a   1.000
_cell.length_b   1.000
_cell.length_c   1.000
_cell.angle_alpha   90.00
_cell.angle_beta   90.00
_cell.angle_gamma   90.00
#
_symmetry.space_group_name_H-M   'P 1'
#
loop_
_entity.id
_entity.type
_entity.pdbx_description
1 polymer ?
#
loop_
_entity_poly.entity_id
_entity_poly.type
_entity_poly.pdbx_seq_one_letter_code
_entity_poly.pdbx_strand_id
1 'polypeptide(L)'
;MMKVCYSEMDTPAGLSCRLEAAGHAGYAPAGQDIVCAGASTVMQGLVYLLAGEENAHSEAFDEPDGPRLAVSVDASCEEWVRGAFELAKACFVLLAERYPENVRFADVSRRGKESMMDLQLFAAEATAPPPGGKGGGGGGG
;
A
#
# COMPACT_ATOMS: atom_id res chain seq x y z
N MET A 1 -10.42 -5.20 10.73
CA MET A 1 -9.58 -4.05 10.29
C MET A 1 -8.48 -4.56 9.38
N MET A 2 -8.44 -4.04 8.18
CA MET A 2 -7.36 -4.36 7.25
C MET A 2 -6.18 -3.43 7.51
N LYS A 3 -5.00 -4.00 7.63
CA LYS A 3 -3.78 -3.22 7.86
C LYS A 3 -2.91 -3.30 6.64
N VAL A 4 -2.52 -2.14 6.12
CA VAL A 4 -1.73 -2.04 4.91
C VAL A 4 -0.43 -1.32 5.24
N CYS A 5 0.67 -1.89 4.79
CA CYS A 5 1.99 -1.35 5.10
C CYS A 5 2.81 -1.27 3.82
N TYR A 6 3.38 -0.12 3.58
CA TYR A 6 4.25 0.11 2.43
C TYR A 6 5.65 0.46 2.90
N SER A 7 6.65 -0.03 2.19
CA SER A 7 8.02 0.36 2.50
C SER A 7 8.87 0.43 1.25
N GLU A 8 9.75 1.42 1.24
CA GLU A 8 10.85 1.53 0.28
C GLU A 8 12.13 1.52 1.07
N MET A 9 13.11 0.79 0.58
CA MET A 9 14.41 0.75 1.25
C MET A 9 15.52 0.85 0.24
N ASP A 10 16.51 1.70 0.54
CA ASP A 10 17.73 1.73 -0.24
C ASP A 10 18.60 0.56 0.17
N THR A 11 19.06 -0.20 -0.81
CA THR A 11 19.98 -1.30 -0.57
C THR A 11 21.21 -1.11 -1.44
N PRO A 12 22.31 -1.80 -1.14
CA PRO A 12 23.49 -1.70 -2.01
C PRO A 12 23.20 -2.05 -3.46
N ALA A 13 22.19 -2.89 -3.71
CA ALA A 13 21.87 -3.30 -5.06
C ALA A 13 20.81 -2.42 -5.72
N GLY A 14 20.25 -1.45 -4.99
CA GLY A 14 19.24 -0.56 -5.53
C GLY A 14 18.05 -0.45 -4.62
N LEU A 15 16.98 0.14 -5.14
CA LEU A 15 15.78 0.39 -4.37
C LEU A 15 14.92 -0.85 -4.29
N SER A 16 14.41 -1.13 -3.10
CA SER A 16 13.50 -2.22 -2.84
C SER A 16 12.16 -1.65 -2.42
N CYS A 17 11.06 -2.22 -2.92
CA CYS A 17 9.70 -1.79 -2.60
C CYS A 17 8.89 -2.98 -2.09
N ARG A 18 8.02 -2.74 -1.13
CA ARG A 18 7.16 -3.78 -0.59
C ARG A 18 5.83 -3.21 -0.15
N LEU A 19 4.75 -3.89 -0.51
CA LEU A 19 3.40 -3.53 -0.09
C LEU A 19 2.72 -4.76 0.45
N GLU A 20 2.14 -4.63 1.63
CA GLU A 20 1.49 -5.75 2.29
C GLU A 20 0.12 -5.33 2.80
N ALA A 21 -0.89 -6.16 2.56
CA ALA A 21 -2.23 -5.95 3.09
C ALA A 21 -2.62 -7.19 3.88
N ALA A 22 -3.12 -6.99 5.09
CA ALA A 22 -3.44 -8.10 5.99
C ALA A 22 -4.78 -7.88 6.67
N GLY A 23 -5.57 -8.95 6.80
CA GLY A 23 -6.82 -8.93 7.51
C GLY A 23 -8.00 -8.60 6.63
N HIS A 24 -9.18 -8.67 7.23
CA HIS A 24 -10.42 -8.30 6.56
C HIS A 24 -10.78 -6.87 6.89
N ALA A 25 -11.37 -6.17 5.92
CA ALA A 25 -11.80 -4.80 6.15
C ALA A 25 -12.95 -4.74 7.15
N GLY A 26 -13.80 -5.75 7.14
CA GLY A 26 -14.93 -5.79 8.07
C GLY A 26 -16.01 -4.80 7.71
N TYR A 27 -16.10 -4.40 6.46
CA TYR A 27 -17.10 -3.44 6.02
C TYR A 27 -18.45 -4.11 5.84
N ALA A 28 -18.45 -5.36 5.36
CA ALA A 28 -19.67 -6.12 5.12
C ALA A 28 -19.32 -7.60 5.11
N PRO A 29 -20.32 -8.48 5.10
CA PRO A 29 -20.04 -9.91 5.05
C PRO A 29 -19.27 -10.30 3.79
N ALA A 30 -18.67 -11.47 3.85
CA ALA A 30 -17.90 -11.99 2.72
C ALA A 30 -18.76 -12.00 1.46
N GLY A 31 -18.18 -11.57 0.36
CA GLY A 31 -18.89 -11.50 -0.90
C GLY A 31 -19.65 -10.20 -1.10
N GLN A 32 -19.77 -9.39 -0.07
CA GLN A 32 -20.48 -8.12 -0.15
C GLN A 32 -19.63 -6.95 0.31
N ASP A 33 -18.36 -7.21 0.64
CA ASP A 33 -17.49 -6.18 1.20
C ASP A 33 -16.76 -5.47 0.06
N ILE A 34 -17.25 -4.27 -0.28
CA ILE A 34 -16.66 -3.52 -1.39
C ILE A 34 -15.27 -3.00 -1.04
N VAL A 35 -14.98 -2.82 0.24
CA VAL A 35 -13.66 -2.37 0.66
C VAL A 35 -12.65 -3.48 0.45
N CYS A 36 -13.00 -4.70 0.85
CA CYS A 36 -12.15 -5.86 0.58
C CYS A 36 -11.96 -6.07 -0.92
N ALA A 37 -13.03 -5.92 -1.69
CA ALA A 37 -12.96 -6.09 -3.13
C ALA A 37 -12.02 -5.05 -3.76
N GLY A 38 -12.13 -3.81 -3.32
CA GLY A 38 -11.25 -2.76 -3.83
C GLY A 38 -9.81 -3.04 -3.50
N ALA A 39 -9.54 -3.37 -2.25
CA ALA A 39 -8.17 -3.66 -1.81
C ALA A 39 -7.60 -4.87 -2.55
N SER A 40 -8.40 -5.91 -2.71
CA SER A 40 -7.96 -7.10 -3.43
C SER A 40 -7.61 -6.79 -4.87
N THR A 41 -8.43 -5.97 -5.52
CA THR A 41 -8.17 -5.59 -6.91
C THR A 41 -6.84 -4.88 -7.05
N VAL A 42 -6.55 -3.95 -6.14
CA VAL A 42 -5.29 -3.22 -6.19
C VAL A 42 -4.11 -4.17 -5.98
N MET A 43 -4.19 -5.03 -4.96
CA MET A 43 -3.09 -5.95 -4.67
C MET A 43 -2.87 -6.95 -5.79
N GLN A 44 -3.95 -7.54 -6.28
CA GLN A 44 -3.81 -8.55 -7.32
C GLN A 44 -3.44 -7.94 -8.66
N GLY A 45 -3.88 -6.72 -8.91
CA GLY A 45 -3.43 -5.99 -10.09
C GLY A 45 -1.93 -5.78 -10.08
N LEU A 46 -1.40 -5.47 -8.90
CA LEU A 46 0.05 -5.30 -8.76
C LEU A 46 0.77 -6.62 -9.01
N VAL A 47 0.25 -7.72 -8.47
CA VAL A 47 0.82 -9.05 -8.71
C VAL A 47 0.82 -9.36 -10.21
N TYR A 48 -0.29 -9.11 -10.88
CA TYR A 48 -0.41 -9.34 -12.31
C TYR A 48 0.61 -8.53 -13.11
N LEU A 49 0.71 -7.26 -12.77
CA LEU A 49 1.61 -6.36 -13.49
C LEU A 49 3.06 -6.79 -13.35
N LEU A 50 3.43 -7.27 -12.17
CA LEU A 50 4.82 -7.60 -11.88
C LEU A 50 5.17 -9.05 -12.15
N ALA A 51 4.25 -9.83 -12.71
CA ALA A 51 4.45 -11.27 -12.84
C ALA A 51 5.67 -11.65 -13.66
N GLY A 52 6.07 -10.81 -14.61
CA GLY A 52 7.23 -11.11 -15.44
C GLY A 52 8.53 -10.53 -14.92
N GLU A 53 8.51 -9.84 -13.80
CA GLU A 53 9.72 -9.20 -13.28
C GLU A 53 10.54 -10.17 -12.46
N GLU A 54 11.81 -10.21 -12.76
CA GLU A 54 12.70 -11.21 -12.17
C GLU A 54 12.82 -11.09 -10.66
N ASN A 55 12.85 -9.86 -10.16
CA ASN A 55 13.05 -9.59 -8.75
C ASN A 55 11.75 -9.37 -7.99
N ALA A 56 10.63 -9.67 -8.61
CA ALA A 56 9.34 -9.47 -7.98
C ALA A 56 8.89 -10.76 -7.31
N HIS A 57 8.32 -10.60 -6.13
CA HIS A 57 7.84 -11.73 -5.33
C HIS A 57 6.49 -11.40 -4.76
N SER A 58 5.63 -12.40 -4.65
CA SER A 58 4.38 -12.24 -3.94
C SER A 58 4.18 -13.42 -3.01
N GLU A 59 3.59 -13.15 -1.86
CA GLU A 59 3.34 -14.17 -0.85
C GLU A 59 1.92 -14.00 -0.35
N ALA A 60 1.18 -15.09 -0.32
CA ALA A 60 -0.19 -15.07 0.16
C ALA A 60 -0.33 -16.10 1.26
N PHE A 61 -0.93 -15.68 2.38
CA PHE A 61 -1.12 -16.52 3.53
C PHE A 61 -2.55 -16.42 4.02
N ASP A 62 -3.10 -17.54 4.48
CA ASP A 62 -4.34 -17.56 5.24
C ASP A 62 -3.97 -17.64 6.70
N GLU A 63 -4.19 -16.58 7.43
CA GLU A 63 -3.87 -16.54 8.85
C GLU A 63 -5.15 -16.51 9.67
N PRO A 64 -5.06 -16.86 10.95
CA PRO A 64 -6.28 -16.86 11.79
C PRO A 64 -7.02 -15.53 11.77
N ASP A 65 -6.28 -14.43 11.64
CA ASP A 65 -6.88 -13.10 11.61
C ASP A 65 -7.39 -12.70 10.24
N GLY A 66 -7.21 -13.54 9.25
CA GLY A 66 -7.62 -13.25 7.89
C GLY A 66 -6.47 -13.41 6.91
N PRO A 67 -6.72 -13.13 5.64
CA PRO A 67 -5.70 -13.30 4.62
C PRO A 67 -4.62 -12.25 4.70
N ARG A 68 -3.46 -12.56 4.18
CA ARG A 68 -2.36 -11.60 4.05
C ARG A 68 -1.71 -11.79 2.69
N LEU A 69 -1.53 -10.71 1.98
CA LEU A 69 -0.85 -10.71 0.69
C LEU A 69 0.23 -9.66 0.69
N ALA A 70 1.43 -10.05 0.30
CA ALA A 70 2.56 -9.12 0.22
C ALA A 70 3.16 -9.20 -1.17
N VAL A 71 3.51 -8.06 -1.72
CA VAL A 71 4.17 -7.96 -3.01
C VAL A 71 5.43 -7.15 -2.82
N SER A 72 6.55 -7.66 -3.31
CA SER A 72 7.82 -6.95 -3.17
C SER A 72 8.64 -7.07 -4.43
N VAL A 73 9.48 -6.05 -4.66
CA VAL A 73 10.52 -6.10 -5.67
C VAL A 73 11.83 -5.81 -4.95
N ASP A 74 12.73 -6.79 -4.97
CA ASP A 74 13.99 -6.71 -4.24
C ASP A 74 15.04 -6.10 -5.12
N ALA A 75 15.66 -5.02 -4.66
CA ALA A 75 16.77 -4.42 -5.38
C ALA A 75 16.38 -3.98 -6.79
N SER A 76 17.04 -3.02 -7.33
CA SER A 76 16.85 -2.60 -8.72
C SER A 76 15.42 -2.31 -9.12
N CYS A 77 14.64 -1.75 -8.22
CA CYS A 77 13.28 -1.37 -8.56
C CYS A 77 13.32 -0.25 -9.61
N GLU A 78 12.87 -0.55 -10.81
CA GLU A 78 12.90 0.41 -11.91
C GLU A 78 11.85 1.47 -11.70
N GLU A 79 12.01 2.59 -12.41
CA GLU A 79 11.14 3.73 -12.22
C GLU A 79 9.68 3.40 -12.46
N TRP A 80 9.39 2.64 -13.51
CA TRP A 80 7.99 2.30 -13.79
C TRP A 80 7.41 1.36 -12.72
N VAL A 81 8.25 0.49 -12.17
CA VAL A 81 7.83 -0.40 -11.09
C VAL A 81 7.51 0.42 -9.85
N ARG A 82 8.38 1.38 -9.54
CA ARG A 82 8.13 2.25 -8.42
C ARG A 82 6.84 3.04 -8.62
N GLY A 83 6.58 3.47 -9.85
CA GLY A 83 5.33 4.14 -10.17
C GLY A 83 4.11 3.28 -9.92
N ALA A 84 4.22 1.98 -10.22
CA ALA A 84 3.13 1.06 -9.95
C ALA A 84 2.86 0.94 -8.45
N PHE A 85 3.91 0.84 -7.65
CA PHE A 85 3.75 0.83 -6.20
C PHE A 85 3.18 2.16 -5.69
N GLU A 86 3.59 3.27 -6.28
CA GLU A 86 3.06 4.57 -5.87
C GLU A 86 1.56 4.67 -6.14
N LEU A 87 1.11 4.14 -7.26
CA LEU A 87 -0.33 4.12 -7.54
C LEU A 87 -1.06 3.23 -6.54
N ALA A 88 -0.53 2.05 -6.28
CA ALA A 88 -1.16 1.15 -5.32
C ALA A 88 -1.22 1.79 -3.95
N LYS A 89 -0.13 2.45 -3.55
CA LYS A 89 -0.09 3.15 -2.27
C LYS A 89 -1.17 4.23 -2.22
N ALA A 90 -1.30 5.01 -3.29
CA ALA A 90 -2.31 6.06 -3.33
C ALA A 90 -3.71 5.49 -3.18
N CYS A 91 -3.97 4.34 -3.79
CA CYS A 91 -5.27 3.69 -3.65
C CYS A 91 -5.56 3.30 -2.21
N PHE A 92 -4.55 2.79 -1.50
CA PHE A 92 -4.75 2.41 -0.11
C PHE A 92 -4.88 3.61 0.82
N VAL A 93 -4.17 4.68 0.52
CA VAL A 93 -4.36 5.93 1.27
C VAL A 93 -5.80 6.41 1.08
N LEU A 94 -6.29 6.34 -0.14
CA LEU A 94 -7.67 6.73 -0.43
C LEU A 94 -8.65 5.86 0.34
N LEU A 95 -8.44 4.55 0.36
CA LEU A 95 -9.31 3.66 1.10
C LEU A 95 -9.28 3.95 2.60
N ALA A 96 -8.10 4.22 3.14
CA ALA A 96 -7.96 4.51 4.55
C ALA A 96 -8.66 5.82 4.92
N GLU A 97 -8.65 6.78 4.01
CA GLU A 97 -9.34 8.04 4.25
C GLU A 97 -10.85 7.89 4.17
N ARG A 98 -11.32 7.08 3.25
CA ARG A 98 -12.76 6.90 3.07
C ARG A 98 -13.37 5.92 4.05
N TYR A 99 -12.59 4.94 4.48
CA TYR A 99 -13.07 3.88 5.38
C TYR A 99 -12.10 3.73 6.55
N PRO A 100 -11.96 4.79 7.37
CA PRO A 100 -10.92 4.78 8.42
C PRO A 100 -11.12 3.72 9.49
N GLU A 101 -12.35 3.21 9.62
CA GLU A 101 -12.61 2.16 10.58
C GLU A 101 -12.37 0.78 10.02
N ASN A 102 -12.08 0.70 8.73
CA ASN A 102 -11.94 -0.59 8.04
C ASN A 102 -10.55 -0.80 7.46
N VAL A 103 -9.83 0.28 7.18
CA VAL A 103 -8.50 0.19 6.56
C VAL A 103 -7.56 1.16 7.27
N ARG A 104 -6.39 0.64 7.64
CA ARG A 104 -5.32 1.46 8.21
C ARG A 104 -4.10 1.32 7.32
N PHE A 105 -3.50 2.46 6.99
CA PHE A 105 -2.33 2.47 6.12
C PHE A 105 -1.15 3.11 6.83
N ALA A 106 0.03 2.52 6.63
CA ALA A 106 1.27 3.08 7.16
C ALA A 106 2.38 2.94 6.14
N ASP A 107 3.22 3.96 6.05
CA ASP A 107 4.42 3.95 5.24
C ASP A 107 5.61 3.87 6.19
N VAL A 108 6.34 2.77 6.14
CA VAL A 108 7.49 2.57 7.02
C VAL A 108 8.78 2.59 6.22
N SER A 109 8.81 3.37 5.16
CA SER A 109 9.96 3.44 4.28
C SER A 109 11.21 3.90 5.00
N ARG A 110 12.35 3.42 4.51
CA ARG A 110 13.65 3.80 5.05
C ARG A 110 14.55 4.19 3.90
N ARG A 111 14.63 5.49 3.68
CA ARG A 111 15.33 6.05 2.55
C ARG A 111 16.38 7.05 3.05
N GLY A 112 17.53 6.54 3.40
CA GLY A 112 18.61 7.38 3.83
C GLY A 112 18.38 7.98 5.20
N LYS A 113 19.03 9.08 5.49
CA LYS A 113 19.02 9.68 6.82
C LYS A 113 17.71 10.34 7.18
N GLU A 114 16.93 10.71 6.18
CA GLU A 114 15.70 11.44 6.40
C GLU A 114 14.53 10.54 6.66
N SER A 115 14.76 9.25 6.61
CA SER A 115 13.64 8.30 6.63
C SER A 115 12.75 8.44 7.84
N MET A 116 13.35 8.69 9.02
CA MET A 116 12.54 8.79 10.22
C MET A 116 11.61 9.98 10.19
N MET A 117 12.12 11.12 9.80
CA MET A 117 11.29 12.31 9.71
C MET A 117 10.25 12.17 8.63
N ASP A 118 10.64 11.63 7.49
CA ASP A 118 9.71 11.41 6.40
C ASP A 118 8.60 10.48 6.84
N LEU A 119 8.93 9.45 7.58
CA LEU A 119 7.96 8.51 8.06
C LEU A 119 6.93 9.20 8.95
N GLN A 120 7.38 10.04 9.85
CA GLN A 120 6.46 10.74 10.72
C GLN A 120 5.56 11.69 9.97
N LEU A 121 6.12 12.43 9.03
CA LEU A 121 5.34 13.36 8.23
C LEU A 121 4.31 12.62 7.40
N PHE A 122 4.73 11.52 6.80
CA PHE A 122 3.83 10.76 5.98
C PHE A 122 2.69 10.17 6.81
N ALA A 123 2.99 9.67 7.98
CA ALA A 123 1.96 9.11 8.84
C ALA A 123 0.94 10.17 9.23
N ALA A 124 1.40 11.37 9.54
CA ALA A 124 0.50 12.46 9.86
C ALA A 124 -0.38 12.83 8.67
N GLU A 125 0.22 12.87 7.49
CA GLU A 125 -0.55 13.19 6.29
C GLU A 125 -1.55 12.10 5.96
N ALA A 126 -1.20 10.87 6.19
CA ALA A 126 -2.10 9.77 5.88
C ALA A 126 -3.34 9.79 6.76
N THR A 127 -3.22 10.35 7.96
CA THR A 127 -4.36 10.43 8.86
C THR A 127 -5.11 11.75 8.76
N ALA A 128 -4.57 12.71 8.02
CA ALA A 128 -5.19 14.01 7.88
C ALA A 128 -5.87 14.11 6.53
N PRO A 129 -6.85 15.02 6.41
CA PRO A 129 -7.47 15.24 5.10
C PRO A 129 -6.42 15.76 4.13
N PRO A 130 -6.59 15.45 2.86
CA PRO A 130 -5.63 15.92 1.86
C PRO A 130 -5.54 17.42 1.88
N PRO A 131 -4.34 17.93 1.81
CA PRO A 131 -4.18 19.38 1.79
C PRO A 131 -4.69 19.91 0.49
N GLY A 132 -5.55 20.82 0.65
CA GLY A 132 -6.00 21.42 -0.48
C GLY A 132 -6.25 20.53 -1.54
N GLY A 133 -6.54 19.70 -1.21
CA GLY A 133 -6.82 18.89 -2.08
C GLY A 133 -6.24 19.14 -3.32
N LYS A 134 -5.53 19.70 -3.34
CA LYS A 134 -4.99 19.82 -4.33
C LYS A 134 -5.52 19.01 -5.03
N GLY A 135 -5.91 19.03 -5.06
CA GLY A 135 -6.32 18.49 -5.47
C GLY A 135 -7.34 18.12 -5.45
N GLY A 136 -7.55 18.39 -5.32
CA GLY A 136 -8.32 18.12 -5.18
C GLY A 136 -9.03 17.68 -5.19
N GLY A 137 -8.87 17.78 -5.25
CA GLY A 137 -9.42 17.47 -5.04
C GLY A 137 -10.08 16.96 -4.97
N GLY A 138 -10.05 17.06 -5.06
CA GLY A 138 -10.56 16.71 -4.78
C GLY A 138 -11.28 16.29 -4.65
N GLY A 139 -11.24 16.53 -4.68
CA GLY A 139 -11.83 16.38 -4.35
C GLY A 139 -12.49 15.73 -4.26
N GLY A 140 -12.42 15.56 -4.39
CA GLY A 140 -12.79 15.01 -4.28
C GLY A 140 -13.34 14.50 -3.86
N GLY A 141 -13.40 14.58 -3.87
CA GLY A 141 -13.68 14.32 -3.29
C GLY A 141 -14.26 14.00 -3.22
#